data_a69221ec455070e6aafbca929b7c4d29
#
_entry.id   a69221ec455070e6aafbca929b7c4d29
#
_cell.length_a   1.000
_cell.length_b   1.000
_cell.length_c   1.000
_cell.angle_alpha   90.00
_cell.angle_beta   90.00
_cell.angle_gamma   90.00
#
_symmetry.space_group_name_H-M   'P 1'
#
loop_
_entity.id
_entity.type
_entity.pdbx_description
1 polymer ?
#
loop_
_entity_poly.entity_id
_entity_poly.type
_entity_poly.pdbx_seq_one_letter_code
_entity_poly.pdbx_strand_id
1 'polypeptide(L)'
;MRCLSAILCGLFACAWAVTAEAHKPSDSYLTLTQSAEGAALDGQWDIALRDLQHAIGLDANGDGAITWGELKARGPEVTRYALSRLTVEGISRGERDACRLQPRDMLFDEHVDGGYAVLRFTVECPTRPAQLAVHYALLFDLDPNHRGLLDVRAPGSDQAFVLADENRSTTFNLGSPDRLAQLRAFVDEGIWHILKGYDHILFLLTLLLPAVVLYRNGRWQPRESLREALFDVLKVVTAFTVAHSVTLTLAVNGLVNLPSRLVESGIALTVLLGALNNLFPIVRERRWAVAFAFGLIHGLGFASVLADLGLHGLNLALALIGFNAGVEVGQLAIVLVFIPIAYGLRETAFYRRAFMPGGAVVIGCLAAYWLTIRVAP
;
A
#
# COMPACT_ATOMS: atom_id res chain seq x y z
N MET A 1 -19.29 24.65 -28.52
CA MET A 1 -17.90 24.61 -29.02
C MET A 1 -16.83 24.66 -27.92
N ARG A 2 -16.94 25.47 -26.86
CA ARG A 2 -15.90 25.55 -25.80
C ARG A 2 -15.75 24.27 -24.95
N CYS A 3 -16.81 23.48 -24.74
CA CYS A 3 -16.71 22.20 -24.02
C CYS A 3 -16.02 21.11 -24.86
N LEU A 4 -16.20 21.11 -26.20
CA LEU A 4 -15.57 20.14 -27.09
C LEU A 4 -14.05 20.33 -27.16
N SER A 5 -13.58 21.60 -27.15
CA SER A 5 -12.15 21.92 -27.12
C SER A 5 -11.48 21.51 -25.79
N ALA A 6 -12.17 21.67 -24.66
CA ALA A 6 -11.65 21.21 -23.36
C ALA A 6 -11.56 19.68 -23.27
N ILE A 7 -12.53 18.97 -23.85
CA ILE A 7 -12.52 17.51 -23.94
C ILE A 7 -11.39 17.02 -24.87
N LEU A 8 -11.20 17.67 -26.03
CA LEU A 8 -10.11 17.33 -26.96
C LEU A 8 -8.72 17.63 -26.37
N CYS A 9 -8.53 18.75 -25.66
CA CYS A 9 -7.28 19.02 -24.94
C CYS A 9 -7.03 18.03 -23.80
N GLY A 10 -8.07 17.61 -23.07
CA GLY A 10 -7.98 16.58 -22.04
C GLY A 10 -7.61 15.22 -22.63
N LEU A 11 -8.21 14.82 -23.72
CA LEU A 11 -7.89 13.57 -24.45
C LEU A 11 -6.46 13.59 -25.02
N PHE A 12 -6.00 14.74 -25.50
CA PHE A 12 -4.62 14.89 -26.00
C PHE A 12 -3.59 14.87 -24.88
N ALA A 13 -3.90 15.41 -23.70
CA ALA A 13 -3.06 15.31 -22.50
C ALA A 13 -3.01 13.87 -21.95
N CYS A 14 -4.11 13.11 -22.02
CA CYS A 14 -4.16 11.70 -21.67
C CYS A 14 -3.36 10.79 -22.63
N ALA A 15 -3.25 11.16 -23.91
CA ALA A 15 -2.45 10.42 -24.89
C ALA A 15 -0.92 10.53 -24.65
N TRP A 16 -0.49 11.48 -23.83
CA TRP A 16 0.89 11.66 -23.38
C TRP A 16 1.13 11.15 -21.94
N ALA A 17 0.14 10.58 -21.31
CA ALA A 17 0.32 9.86 -20.06
C ALA A 17 1.08 8.55 -20.39
N VAL A 18 2.40 8.66 -20.46
CA VAL A 18 3.37 7.59 -20.51
C VAL A 18 2.95 6.51 -19.50
N THR A 19 2.83 5.29 -19.96
CA THR A 19 2.80 4.02 -19.27
C THR A 19 3.08 4.09 -17.76
N ALA A 20 2.15 4.61 -16.97
CA ALA A 20 2.10 4.32 -15.56
C ALA A 20 1.48 2.91 -15.47
N GLU A 21 2.31 1.90 -15.64
CA GLU A 21 1.93 0.54 -15.31
C GLU A 21 1.52 0.57 -13.84
N ALA A 22 0.24 0.34 -13.59
CA ALA A 22 -0.25 0.09 -12.25
C ALA A 22 0.18 -1.33 -11.87
N HIS A 23 1.49 -1.52 -11.68
CA HIS A 23 1.99 -2.75 -11.12
C HIS A 23 1.43 -2.89 -9.71
N LYS A 24 0.95 -4.08 -9.38
CA LYS A 24 0.70 -4.46 -8.01
C LYS A 24 1.99 -4.18 -7.23
N PRO A 25 1.93 -3.54 -6.05
CA PRO A 25 3.12 -3.33 -5.24
C PRO A 25 3.90 -4.64 -5.10
N SER A 26 5.21 -4.55 -5.21
CA SER A 26 6.11 -5.67 -4.99
C SER A 26 6.24 -5.87 -3.49
N ASP A 27 5.97 -7.09 -3.03
CA ASP A 27 6.08 -7.46 -1.61
C ASP A 27 6.93 -8.71 -1.47
N SER A 28 7.68 -8.83 -0.38
CA SER A 28 8.34 -10.06 0.01
C SER A 28 8.18 -10.31 1.51
N TYR A 29 8.19 -11.58 1.90
CA TYR A 29 7.86 -12.01 3.27
C TYR A 29 9.09 -12.65 3.90
N LEU A 30 9.66 -11.99 4.90
CA LEU A 30 10.82 -12.43 5.64
C LEU A 30 10.40 -12.88 7.04
N THR A 31 10.46 -14.18 7.32
CA THR A 31 10.18 -14.73 8.64
C THR A 31 11.48 -15.11 9.33
N LEU A 32 11.67 -14.64 10.56
CA LEU A 32 12.77 -15.03 11.44
C LEU A 32 12.21 -15.72 12.67
N THR A 33 12.50 -17.01 12.83
CA THR A 33 11.98 -17.82 13.95
C THR A 33 13.11 -18.20 14.91
N GLN A 34 12.98 -17.80 16.17
CA GLN A 34 13.91 -18.19 17.22
C GLN A 34 13.48 -19.50 17.86
N SER A 35 14.35 -20.49 17.84
CA SER A 35 14.15 -21.73 18.62
C SER A 35 14.30 -21.46 20.13
N ALA A 36 13.50 -22.14 20.95
CA ALA A 36 13.56 -22.02 22.43
C ALA A 36 14.94 -22.35 23.02
N GLU A 37 15.69 -23.23 22.37
CA GLU A 37 16.96 -23.79 22.89
C GLU A 37 18.20 -23.23 22.16
N GLY A 38 18.04 -22.52 21.02
CA GLY A 38 19.15 -22.15 20.14
C GLY A 38 19.57 -20.68 20.21
N ALA A 39 20.85 -20.44 19.91
CA ALA A 39 21.38 -19.10 19.62
C ALA A 39 21.12 -18.68 18.16
N ALA A 40 20.82 -19.65 17.29
CA ALA A 40 20.52 -19.44 15.89
C ALA A 40 19.02 -19.19 15.67
N LEU A 41 18.70 -18.41 14.62
CA LEU A 41 17.33 -18.23 14.12
C LEU A 41 17.20 -18.94 12.77
N ASP A 42 16.05 -19.56 12.55
CA ASP A 42 15.66 -20.03 11.22
C ASP A 42 15.04 -18.87 10.44
N GLY A 43 15.56 -18.63 9.25
CA GLY A 43 15.07 -17.64 8.30
C GLY A 43 14.34 -18.29 7.12
N GLN A 44 13.19 -17.73 6.76
CA GLN A 44 12.49 -18.01 5.52
C GLN A 44 12.19 -16.70 4.81
N TRP A 45 12.45 -16.64 3.51
CA TRP A 45 12.23 -15.45 2.71
C TRP A 45 11.50 -15.79 1.42
N ASP A 46 10.25 -15.39 1.33
CA ASP A 46 9.40 -15.62 0.18
C ASP A 46 9.45 -14.39 -0.73
N ILE A 47 9.97 -14.56 -1.94
CA ILE A 47 10.20 -13.48 -2.91
C ILE A 47 9.43 -13.82 -4.18
N ALA A 48 8.60 -12.88 -4.67
CA ALA A 48 7.78 -13.08 -5.85
C ALA A 48 8.63 -13.37 -7.10
N LEU A 49 8.26 -14.39 -7.86
CA LEU A 49 9.00 -14.79 -9.08
C LEU A 49 9.00 -13.68 -10.13
N ARG A 50 7.92 -12.91 -10.25
CA ARG A 50 7.85 -11.76 -11.17
C ARG A 50 8.91 -10.71 -10.86
N ASP A 51 9.17 -10.47 -9.58
CA ASP A 51 10.13 -9.46 -9.13
C ASP A 51 11.57 -9.96 -9.34
N LEU A 52 11.80 -11.24 -9.06
CA LEU A 52 13.08 -11.90 -9.38
C LEU A 52 13.31 -11.97 -10.90
N GLN A 53 12.28 -12.22 -11.72
CA GLN A 53 12.37 -12.15 -13.17
C GLN A 53 12.83 -10.75 -13.61
N HIS A 54 12.26 -9.70 -13.05
CA HIS A 54 12.65 -8.33 -13.36
C HIS A 54 14.09 -8.02 -12.92
N ALA A 55 14.50 -8.55 -11.77
CA ALA A 55 15.81 -8.26 -11.17
C ALA A 55 16.98 -9.01 -11.81
N ILE A 56 16.79 -10.31 -12.09
CA ILE A 56 17.89 -11.20 -12.51
C ILE A 56 17.57 -12.07 -13.73
N GLY A 57 16.35 -12.03 -14.27
CA GLY A 57 15.94 -12.78 -15.47
C GLY A 57 15.86 -14.29 -15.22
N LEU A 58 14.72 -14.79 -14.73
CA LEU A 58 14.54 -16.24 -14.46
C LEU A 58 14.10 -17.03 -15.69
N ASP A 59 13.28 -16.42 -16.54
CA ASP A 59 12.76 -17.01 -17.79
C ASP A 59 13.92 -17.13 -18.81
N ALA A 60 14.47 -18.33 -18.92
CA ALA A 60 15.64 -18.60 -19.75
C ALA A 60 15.28 -18.84 -21.22
N ASN A 61 14.05 -19.30 -21.49
CA ASN A 61 13.58 -19.64 -22.83
C ASN A 61 12.76 -18.52 -23.50
N GLY A 62 12.34 -17.48 -22.70
CA GLY A 62 11.63 -16.31 -23.19
C GLY A 62 10.15 -16.60 -23.53
N ASP A 63 9.55 -17.63 -22.93
CA ASP A 63 8.15 -18.01 -23.20
C ASP A 63 7.13 -17.24 -22.31
N GLY A 64 7.63 -16.44 -21.34
CA GLY A 64 6.83 -15.66 -20.42
C GLY A 64 6.35 -16.41 -19.19
N ALA A 65 6.70 -17.70 -19.04
CA ALA A 65 6.37 -18.53 -17.89
C ALA A 65 7.65 -18.94 -17.14
N ILE A 66 7.65 -18.80 -15.82
CA ILE A 66 8.79 -19.23 -14.99
C ILE A 66 8.49 -20.63 -14.46
N THR A 67 9.23 -21.62 -14.95
CA THR A 67 9.11 -23.00 -14.51
C THR A 67 9.96 -23.28 -13.29
N TRP A 68 9.61 -24.35 -12.53
CA TRP A 68 10.47 -24.83 -11.43
C TRP A 68 11.89 -25.18 -11.88
N GLY A 69 12.03 -25.69 -13.12
CA GLY A 69 13.33 -26.03 -13.70
C GLY A 69 14.25 -24.81 -13.84
N GLU A 70 13.70 -23.71 -14.35
CA GLU A 70 14.39 -22.43 -14.51
C GLU A 70 14.74 -21.79 -13.16
N LEU A 71 13.77 -21.74 -12.24
CA LEU A 71 14.00 -21.24 -10.89
C LEU A 71 15.11 -22.03 -10.20
N LYS A 72 15.09 -23.36 -10.28
CA LYS A 72 16.10 -24.24 -9.67
C LYS A 72 17.48 -24.04 -10.30
N ALA A 73 17.54 -23.88 -11.62
CA ALA A 73 18.81 -23.63 -12.33
C ALA A 73 19.45 -22.29 -11.91
N ARG A 74 18.65 -21.28 -11.63
CA ARG A 74 19.10 -19.95 -11.17
C ARG A 74 19.18 -19.84 -9.65
N GLY A 75 18.89 -20.90 -8.89
CA GLY A 75 18.82 -20.90 -7.43
C GLY A 75 20.04 -20.29 -6.72
N PRO A 76 21.30 -20.63 -7.11
CA PRO A 76 22.49 -20.02 -6.50
C PRO A 76 22.57 -18.50 -6.72
N GLU A 77 22.06 -18.00 -7.85
CA GLU A 77 22.02 -16.59 -8.17
C GLU A 77 20.92 -15.86 -7.40
N VAL A 78 19.70 -16.43 -7.34
CA VAL A 78 18.61 -15.94 -6.51
C VAL A 78 19.07 -15.81 -5.05
N THR A 79 19.67 -16.86 -4.49
CA THR A 79 20.17 -16.88 -3.12
C THR A 79 21.22 -15.79 -2.86
N ARG A 80 22.17 -15.64 -3.77
CA ARG A 80 23.21 -14.61 -3.65
C ARG A 80 22.61 -13.21 -3.75
N TYR A 81 21.70 -12.99 -4.71
CA TYR A 81 21.03 -11.72 -4.91
C TYR A 81 20.26 -11.31 -3.66
N ALA A 82 19.43 -12.20 -3.11
CA ALA A 82 18.63 -11.92 -1.94
C ALA A 82 19.51 -11.71 -0.69
N LEU A 83 20.35 -12.68 -0.32
CA LEU A 83 21.10 -12.62 0.92
C LEU A 83 22.15 -11.49 0.95
N SER A 84 22.64 -11.01 -0.21
CA SER A 84 23.49 -9.82 -0.26
C SER A 84 22.77 -8.51 0.08
N ARG A 85 21.44 -8.54 0.11
CA ARG A 85 20.56 -7.39 0.41
C ARG A 85 19.92 -7.46 1.79
N LEU A 86 20.34 -8.42 2.59
CA LEU A 86 19.89 -8.60 3.96
C LEU A 86 21.11 -8.60 4.91
N THR A 87 21.06 -7.74 5.92
CA THR A 87 22.04 -7.76 7.00
C THR A 87 21.31 -7.93 8.33
N VAL A 88 21.78 -8.84 9.15
CA VAL A 88 21.25 -9.08 10.50
C VAL A 88 22.41 -8.91 11.49
N GLU A 89 22.18 -8.09 12.51
CA GLU A 89 23.14 -7.85 13.59
C GLU A 89 22.48 -8.22 14.93
N GLY A 90 23.22 -8.99 15.72
CA GLY A 90 22.85 -9.26 17.11
C GLY A 90 23.34 -8.15 18.03
N ILE A 91 22.49 -7.71 18.95
CA ILE A 91 22.87 -6.72 19.97
C ILE A 91 22.81 -7.37 21.33
N SER A 92 23.96 -7.38 22.01
CA SER A 92 24.13 -7.93 23.36
C SER A 92 24.95 -6.97 24.20
N ARG A 93 24.46 -6.54 25.34
CA ARG A 93 25.13 -5.61 26.26
C ARG A 93 25.59 -4.28 25.63
N GLY A 94 24.92 -3.84 24.55
CA GLY A 94 25.24 -2.61 23.84
C GLY A 94 26.28 -2.78 22.71
N GLU A 95 26.86 -3.96 22.54
CA GLU A 95 27.74 -4.30 21.40
C GLU A 95 26.91 -4.87 20.24
N ARG A 96 27.29 -4.54 19.02
CA ARG A 96 26.68 -5.04 17.77
C ARG A 96 27.62 -6.01 17.09
N ASP A 97 27.15 -7.22 16.87
CA ASP A 97 27.88 -8.25 16.15
C ASP A 97 27.12 -8.63 14.89
N ALA A 98 27.80 -8.67 13.74
CA ALA A 98 27.21 -9.15 12.50
C ALA A 98 26.91 -10.66 12.61
N CYS A 99 25.67 -11.05 12.34
CA CYS A 99 25.28 -12.44 12.27
C CYS A 99 25.55 -12.99 10.87
N ARG A 100 25.94 -14.25 10.80
CA ARG A 100 26.21 -14.94 9.54
C ARG A 100 24.92 -15.54 9.00
N LEU A 101 24.60 -15.24 7.74
CA LEU A 101 23.48 -15.84 7.02
C LEU A 101 23.99 -17.08 6.25
N GLN A 102 23.48 -18.26 6.62
CA GLN A 102 23.84 -19.51 5.96
C GLN A 102 22.68 -20.02 5.13
N PRO A 103 22.77 -20.02 3.78
CA PRO A 103 21.72 -20.58 2.94
C PRO A 103 21.55 -22.08 3.18
N ARG A 104 20.32 -22.56 3.12
CA ARG A 104 19.98 -23.99 3.23
C ARG A 104 19.46 -24.50 1.90
N ASP A 105 18.18 -24.33 1.67
CA ASP A 105 17.48 -24.78 0.47
C ASP A 105 16.57 -23.70 -0.08
N MET A 106 16.14 -23.90 -1.32
CA MET A 106 15.16 -23.07 -2.00
C MET A 106 13.99 -23.94 -2.43
N LEU A 107 12.78 -23.49 -2.10
CA LEU A 107 11.52 -24.12 -2.44
C LEU A 107 10.69 -23.17 -3.31
N PHE A 108 9.53 -23.65 -3.72
CA PHE A 108 8.49 -22.87 -4.41
C PHE A 108 7.20 -22.93 -3.57
N ASP A 109 6.51 -21.81 -3.48
CA ASP A 109 5.18 -21.72 -2.92
C ASP A 109 4.29 -20.82 -3.78
N GLU A 110 3.00 -20.95 -3.66
CA GLU A 110 2.01 -20.18 -4.40
C GLU A 110 1.17 -19.37 -3.41
N HIS A 111 1.32 -18.05 -3.47
CA HIS A 111 0.49 -17.11 -2.72
C HIS A 111 -0.72 -16.68 -3.56
N VAL A 112 -1.64 -15.91 -2.96
CA VAL A 112 -2.87 -15.43 -3.63
C VAL A 112 -2.57 -14.62 -4.90
N ASP A 113 -1.37 -14.08 -5.02
CA ASP A 113 -0.95 -13.15 -6.07
C ASP A 113 0.08 -13.72 -7.05
N GLY A 114 0.49 -14.97 -6.88
CA GLY A 114 1.39 -15.66 -7.80
C GLY A 114 2.41 -16.57 -7.12
N GLY A 115 3.37 -17.05 -7.90
CA GLY A 115 4.43 -17.95 -7.44
C GLY A 115 5.55 -17.19 -6.73
N TYR A 116 6.11 -17.84 -5.70
CA TYR A 116 7.19 -17.33 -4.87
C TYR A 116 8.37 -18.29 -4.79
N ALA A 117 9.59 -17.75 -4.81
CA ALA A 117 10.79 -18.47 -4.42
C ALA A 117 10.93 -18.37 -2.90
N VAL A 118 10.96 -19.51 -2.23
CA VAL A 118 11.07 -19.62 -0.77
C VAL A 118 12.50 -19.97 -0.41
N LEU A 119 13.27 -18.98 0.02
CA LEU A 119 14.65 -19.17 0.47
C LEU A 119 14.67 -19.51 1.96
N ARG A 120 15.23 -20.66 2.32
CA ARG A 120 15.47 -21.00 3.71
C ARG A 120 16.94 -20.83 4.04
N PHE A 121 17.23 -20.22 5.18
CA PHE A 121 18.57 -19.96 5.67
C PHE A 121 18.62 -19.98 7.19
N THR A 122 19.82 -20.01 7.76
CA THR A 122 20.02 -19.90 9.21
C THR A 122 20.76 -18.58 9.49
N VAL A 123 20.35 -17.90 10.55
CA VAL A 123 21.01 -16.69 11.09
C VAL A 123 21.80 -17.11 12.31
N GLU A 124 23.12 -17.09 12.22
CA GLU A 124 24.02 -17.45 13.31
C GLU A 124 24.71 -16.19 13.85
N CYS A 125 24.40 -15.81 15.07
CA CYS A 125 25.04 -14.69 15.75
C CYS A 125 26.17 -15.21 16.66
N PRO A 126 27.30 -14.50 16.80
CA PRO A 126 28.42 -14.89 17.65
C PRO A 126 28.04 -15.09 19.11
N THR A 127 27.09 -14.28 19.60
CA THR A 127 26.53 -14.36 20.95
C THR A 127 25.02 -14.41 20.86
N ARG A 128 24.34 -14.98 21.88
CA ARG A 128 22.88 -14.97 21.94
C ARG A 128 22.38 -13.52 22.06
N PRO A 129 21.72 -12.97 21.05
CA PRO A 129 21.31 -11.56 21.06
C PRO A 129 20.11 -11.34 21.97
N ALA A 130 20.09 -10.19 22.67
CA ALA A 130 18.91 -9.70 23.37
C ALA A 130 18.00 -8.91 22.40
N GLN A 131 18.62 -8.26 21.41
CA GLN A 131 17.96 -7.53 20.34
C GLN A 131 18.57 -7.93 18.98
N LEU A 132 17.77 -7.79 17.93
CA LEU A 132 18.25 -7.89 16.55
C LEU A 132 18.03 -6.54 15.85
N ALA A 133 19.03 -6.14 15.06
CA ALA A 133 18.89 -5.13 14.05
C ALA A 133 18.88 -5.80 12.67
N VAL A 134 17.89 -5.50 11.88
CA VAL A 134 17.72 -6.02 10.52
C VAL A 134 17.79 -4.85 9.55
N HIS A 135 18.68 -4.95 8.55
CA HIS A 135 18.74 -4.03 7.43
C HIS A 135 18.37 -4.79 6.15
N TYR A 136 17.39 -4.25 5.45
CA TYR A 136 16.78 -4.84 4.26
C TYR A 136 16.92 -3.90 3.08
N ALA A 137 17.40 -4.39 1.95
CA ALA A 137 17.63 -3.59 0.75
C ALA A 137 17.19 -4.28 -0.55
N LEU A 138 16.38 -5.37 -0.44
CA LEU A 138 15.92 -6.11 -1.62
C LEU A 138 15.03 -5.22 -2.48
N LEU A 139 15.28 -5.20 -3.80
CA LEU A 139 14.45 -4.59 -4.86
C LEU A 139 14.24 -3.07 -4.78
N PHE A 140 14.65 -2.35 -3.76
CA PHE A 140 14.45 -0.89 -3.68
C PHE A 140 15.16 -0.10 -4.78
N ASP A 141 16.18 -0.69 -5.41
CA ASP A 141 16.86 -0.15 -6.58
C ASP A 141 16.04 -0.29 -7.88
N LEU A 142 15.03 -1.17 -7.90
CA LEU A 142 14.18 -1.46 -9.04
C LEU A 142 12.74 -0.94 -8.84
N ASP A 143 12.20 -1.12 -7.64
CA ASP A 143 10.87 -0.64 -7.25
C ASP A 143 10.93 0.09 -5.90
N PRO A 144 10.87 1.45 -5.90
CA PRO A 144 10.82 2.23 -4.66
C PRO A 144 9.57 1.98 -3.81
N ASN A 145 8.54 1.34 -4.38
CA ASN A 145 7.32 0.98 -3.65
C ASN A 145 7.37 -0.42 -3.05
N HIS A 146 8.45 -1.17 -3.30
CA HIS A 146 8.65 -2.49 -2.71
C HIS A 146 8.51 -2.47 -1.17
N ARG A 147 7.94 -3.54 -0.61
CA ARG A 147 7.80 -3.74 0.84
C ARG A 147 8.42 -5.07 1.24
N GLY A 148 9.31 -5.01 2.22
CA GLY A 148 9.79 -6.18 2.96
C GLY A 148 8.95 -6.38 4.23
N LEU A 149 8.15 -7.42 4.28
CA LEU A 149 7.31 -7.75 5.42
C LEU A 149 8.08 -8.70 6.34
N LEU A 150 8.55 -8.19 7.47
CA LEU A 150 9.34 -8.95 8.44
C LEU A 150 8.44 -9.46 9.57
N ASP A 151 8.31 -10.79 9.69
CA ASP A 151 7.68 -11.48 10.80
C ASP A 151 8.75 -12.11 11.70
N VAL A 152 8.74 -11.77 12.98
CA VAL A 152 9.69 -12.28 13.98
C VAL A 152 8.95 -13.10 15.00
N ARG A 153 9.26 -14.37 15.02
CA ARG A 153 8.67 -15.36 15.95
C ARG A 153 9.69 -15.75 17.01
N ALA A 154 9.46 -15.31 18.23
CA ALA A 154 10.29 -15.69 19.38
C ALA A 154 9.40 -16.21 20.51
N PRO A 155 9.91 -17.08 21.42
CA PRO A 155 9.12 -17.61 22.51
C PRO A 155 8.48 -16.51 23.36
N GLY A 156 7.14 -16.37 23.26
CA GLY A 156 6.38 -15.33 23.97
C GLY A 156 6.42 -13.93 23.37
N SER A 157 6.98 -13.77 22.16
CA SER A 157 7.14 -12.45 21.52
C SER A 157 7.08 -12.57 20.00
N ASP A 158 5.88 -12.52 19.44
CA ASP A 158 5.72 -12.36 17.99
C ASP A 158 5.62 -10.87 17.65
N GLN A 159 6.37 -10.44 16.65
CA GLN A 159 6.43 -9.04 16.22
C GLN A 159 6.46 -8.98 14.70
N ALA A 160 5.85 -7.96 14.09
CA ALA A 160 5.94 -7.72 12.67
C ALA A 160 6.31 -6.28 12.36
N PHE A 161 7.05 -6.11 11.26
CA PHE A 161 7.54 -4.83 10.79
C PHE A 161 7.40 -4.75 9.27
N VAL A 162 7.17 -3.55 8.78
CA VAL A 162 7.20 -3.24 7.36
C VAL A 162 8.47 -2.46 7.07
N LEU A 163 9.29 -2.97 6.16
CA LEU A 163 10.53 -2.37 5.69
C LEU A 163 10.30 -1.80 4.30
N ALA A 164 10.58 -0.53 4.12
CA ALA A 164 10.36 0.23 2.91
C ALA A 164 11.63 1.01 2.54
N ASP A 165 11.67 1.58 1.34
CA ASP A 165 12.82 2.36 0.88
C ASP A 165 13.21 3.50 1.84
N GLU A 166 12.23 4.17 2.42
CA GLU A 166 12.40 5.22 3.44
C GLU A 166 12.75 4.69 4.83
N ASN A 167 12.50 3.41 5.11
CA ASN A 167 12.73 2.78 6.41
C ASN A 167 13.28 1.35 6.23
N ARG A 168 14.54 1.27 5.78
CA ARG A 168 15.21 -0.01 5.45
C ARG A 168 15.70 -0.79 6.66
N SER A 169 15.60 -0.25 7.86
CA SER A 169 16.18 -0.86 9.05
C SER A 169 15.24 -0.83 10.23
N THR A 170 15.21 -1.92 10.98
CA THR A 170 14.48 -1.98 12.26
C THR A 170 15.33 -2.66 13.32
N THR A 171 15.12 -2.28 14.58
CA THR A 171 15.75 -2.92 15.75
C THR A 171 14.66 -3.31 16.73
N PHE A 172 14.66 -4.55 17.18
CA PHE A 172 13.63 -5.08 18.07
C PHE A 172 14.20 -6.03 19.13
N ASN A 173 13.47 -6.16 20.24
CA ASN A 173 13.80 -7.06 21.35
C ASN A 173 13.26 -8.47 21.06
N LEU A 174 14.06 -9.52 21.28
CA LEU A 174 13.62 -10.89 21.16
C LEU A 174 12.80 -11.40 22.35
N GLY A 175 13.00 -10.80 23.53
CA GLY A 175 12.36 -11.26 24.77
C GLY A 175 11.06 -10.53 25.15
N SER A 176 10.84 -9.31 24.63
CA SER A 176 9.63 -8.52 24.93
C SER A 176 9.33 -7.57 23.79
N PRO A 177 8.10 -7.64 23.21
CA PRO A 177 7.73 -6.77 22.10
C PRO A 177 7.60 -5.31 22.58
N ASP A 178 8.22 -4.38 21.84
CA ASP A 178 7.93 -2.95 22.00
C ASP A 178 6.63 -2.62 21.23
N ARG A 179 5.51 -2.74 21.92
CA ARG A 179 4.18 -2.48 21.36
C ARG A 179 3.99 -1.06 20.86
N LEU A 180 4.68 -0.09 21.47
CA LEU A 180 4.59 1.31 21.05
C LEU A 180 5.36 1.54 19.75
N ALA A 181 6.54 0.94 19.62
CA ALA A 181 7.32 0.98 18.38
C ALA A 181 6.55 0.29 17.25
N GLN A 182 5.94 -0.88 17.51
CA GLN A 182 5.10 -1.60 16.55
C GLN A 182 3.88 -0.75 16.11
N LEU A 183 3.15 -0.16 17.06
CA LEU A 183 2.01 0.71 16.75
C LEU A 183 2.44 1.89 15.86
N ARG A 184 3.57 2.56 16.20
CA ARG A 184 4.11 3.66 15.40
C ARG A 184 4.47 3.23 13.99
N ALA A 185 5.13 2.08 13.83
CA ALA A 185 5.49 1.56 12.51
C ALA A 185 4.25 1.35 11.62
N PHE A 186 3.15 0.82 12.17
CA PHE A 186 1.90 0.67 11.41
C PHE A 186 1.18 2.01 11.17
N VAL A 187 1.31 3.00 12.06
CA VAL A 187 0.81 4.37 11.79
C VAL A 187 1.58 4.98 10.62
N ASP A 188 2.89 4.88 10.63
CA ASP A 188 3.74 5.39 9.54
C ASP A 188 3.40 4.70 8.21
N GLU A 189 3.20 3.38 8.21
CA GLU A 189 2.79 2.63 7.02
C GLU A 189 1.42 3.10 6.50
N GLY A 190 0.45 3.32 7.38
CA GLY A 190 -0.87 3.85 7.00
C GLY A 190 -0.79 5.25 6.39
N ILE A 191 0.08 6.13 6.89
CA ILE A 191 0.33 7.46 6.31
C ILE A 191 0.92 7.32 4.91
N TRP A 192 1.96 6.50 4.76
CA TRP A 192 2.61 6.30 3.47
C TRP A 192 1.72 5.57 2.46
N HIS A 193 0.88 4.65 2.91
CA HIS A 193 -0.13 3.99 2.08
C HIS A 193 -1.04 5.01 1.36
N ILE A 194 -1.48 6.04 2.07
CA ILE A 194 -2.29 7.12 1.48
C ILE A 194 -1.45 8.04 0.60
N LEU A 195 -0.24 8.44 1.05
CA LEU A 195 0.57 9.43 0.33
C LEU A 195 1.21 8.87 -0.94
N LYS A 196 1.47 7.56 -1.01
CA LYS A 196 2.00 6.86 -2.19
C LYS A 196 0.91 6.19 -3.04
N GLY A 197 -0.26 5.91 -2.48
CA GLY A 197 -1.39 5.32 -3.18
C GLY A 197 -2.07 6.32 -4.10
N TYR A 198 -1.68 6.35 -5.39
CA TYR A 198 -2.27 7.27 -6.37
C TYR A 198 -3.78 7.15 -6.49
N ASP A 199 -4.34 5.95 -6.37
CA ASP A 199 -5.77 5.69 -6.35
C ASP A 199 -6.45 6.34 -5.14
N HIS A 200 -5.87 6.26 -3.94
CA HIS A 200 -6.35 6.94 -2.74
C HIS A 200 -6.29 8.46 -2.86
N ILE A 201 -5.17 9.00 -3.38
CA ILE A 201 -5.01 10.45 -3.60
C ILE A 201 -6.06 10.93 -4.59
N LEU A 202 -6.19 10.29 -5.76
CA LEU A 202 -7.14 10.69 -6.79
C LEU A 202 -8.58 10.52 -6.32
N PHE A 203 -8.89 9.43 -5.60
CA PHE A 203 -10.19 9.25 -4.97
C PHE A 203 -10.50 10.40 -4.00
N LEU A 204 -9.58 10.69 -3.08
CA LEU A 204 -9.75 11.77 -2.11
C LEU A 204 -9.93 13.12 -2.83
N LEU A 205 -9.17 13.40 -3.88
CA LEU A 205 -9.33 14.61 -4.68
C LEU A 205 -10.72 14.70 -5.33
N THR A 206 -11.32 13.58 -5.78
CA THR A 206 -12.70 13.62 -6.29
C THR A 206 -13.70 14.07 -5.22
N LEU A 207 -13.45 13.76 -3.96
CA LEU A 207 -14.29 14.17 -2.83
C LEU A 207 -14.01 15.60 -2.38
N LEU A 208 -12.76 16.08 -2.50
CA LEU A 208 -12.32 17.41 -2.06
C LEU A 208 -12.65 18.51 -3.08
N LEU A 209 -12.57 18.23 -4.38
CA LEU A 209 -12.86 19.21 -5.44
C LEU A 209 -14.21 19.91 -5.23
N PRO A 210 -15.35 19.24 -4.96
CA PRO A 210 -16.63 19.91 -4.72
C PRO A 210 -16.86 20.30 -3.25
N ALA A 211 -15.87 20.12 -2.34
CA ALA A 211 -16.09 20.35 -0.91
C ALA A 211 -16.35 21.81 -0.55
N VAL A 212 -15.77 22.74 -1.30
CA VAL A 212 -15.87 24.19 -1.06
C VAL A 212 -16.95 24.89 -1.91
N VAL A 213 -17.74 24.10 -2.66
CA VAL A 213 -18.84 24.57 -3.49
C VAL A 213 -20.11 23.73 -3.26
N LEU A 214 -21.27 24.28 -3.56
CA LEU A 214 -22.58 23.62 -3.48
C LEU A 214 -23.25 23.67 -4.85
N TYR A 215 -23.84 22.56 -5.28
CA TYR A 215 -24.63 22.53 -6.50
C TYR A 215 -26.08 22.90 -6.21
N ARG A 216 -26.46 24.15 -6.57
CA ARG A 216 -27.81 24.69 -6.39
C ARG A 216 -28.30 25.35 -7.68
N ASN A 217 -29.56 25.18 -8.02
CA ASN A 217 -30.19 25.79 -9.21
C ASN A 217 -29.41 25.54 -10.53
N GLY A 218 -28.88 24.32 -10.73
CA GLY A 218 -28.16 23.98 -11.93
C GLY A 218 -26.73 24.54 -12.03
N ARG A 219 -26.18 25.12 -10.95
CA ARG A 219 -24.85 25.77 -10.94
C ARG A 219 -24.08 25.47 -9.65
N TRP A 220 -22.76 25.40 -9.77
CA TRP A 220 -21.86 25.37 -8.63
C TRP A 220 -21.70 26.77 -8.04
N GLN A 221 -22.04 26.91 -6.76
CA GLN A 221 -22.00 28.15 -5.98
C GLN A 221 -20.98 28.01 -4.86
N PRO A 222 -20.20 29.05 -4.51
CA PRO A 222 -19.24 28.99 -3.43
C PRO A 222 -19.94 28.76 -2.08
N ARG A 223 -19.31 27.96 -1.21
CA ARG A 223 -19.71 27.86 0.20
C ARG A 223 -19.28 29.12 0.96
N GLU A 224 -20.14 29.60 1.82
CA GLU A 224 -19.83 30.76 2.66
C GLU A 224 -18.95 30.39 3.86
N SER A 225 -19.20 29.22 4.48
CA SER A 225 -18.56 28.78 5.72
C SER A 225 -17.46 27.75 5.46
N LEU A 226 -16.20 28.09 5.80
CA LEU A 226 -15.08 27.15 5.82
C LEU A 226 -15.31 26.04 6.86
N ARG A 227 -15.87 26.39 8.02
CA ARG A 227 -16.14 25.43 9.09
C ARG A 227 -17.10 24.33 8.62
N GLU A 228 -18.15 24.68 7.90
CA GLU A 228 -19.09 23.69 7.33
C GLU A 228 -18.41 22.80 6.28
N ALA A 229 -17.57 23.41 5.41
CA ALA A 229 -16.82 22.66 4.42
C ALA A 229 -15.89 21.63 5.08
N LEU A 230 -15.13 22.06 6.11
CA LEU A 230 -14.25 21.18 6.87
C LEU A 230 -15.02 20.07 7.59
N PHE A 231 -16.15 20.40 8.22
CA PHE A 231 -16.94 19.41 8.95
C PHE A 231 -17.54 18.34 8.01
N ASP A 232 -17.98 18.74 6.80
CA ASP A 232 -18.46 17.80 5.80
C ASP A 232 -17.32 16.92 5.26
N VAL A 233 -16.12 17.49 5.07
CA VAL A 233 -14.94 16.73 4.64
C VAL A 233 -14.51 15.74 5.72
N LEU A 234 -14.48 16.15 6.98
CA LEU A 234 -14.17 15.24 8.10
C LEU A 234 -15.13 14.05 8.15
N LYS A 235 -16.44 14.30 8.02
CA LYS A 235 -17.44 13.20 7.96
C LYS A 235 -17.15 12.23 6.82
N VAL A 236 -16.76 12.75 5.65
CA VAL A 236 -16.46 11.93 4.47
C VAL A 236 -15.20 11.10 4.69
N VAL A 237 -14.12 11.70 5.19
CA VAL A 237 -12.84 11.05 5.48
C VAL A 237 -13.04 9.95 6.54
N THR A 238 -13.62 10.29 7.70
CA THR A 238 -13.83 9.31 8.77
C THR A 238 -14.78 8.19 8.35
N ALA A 239 -15.84 8.48 7.57
CA ALA A 239 -16.74 7.44 7.05
C ALA A 239 -16.00 6.46 6.12
N PHE A 240 -15.08 6.96 5.28
CA PHE A 240 -14.22 6.13 4.45
C PHE A 240 -13.28 5.27 5.32
N THR A 241 -12.56 5.86 6.29
CA THR A 241 -11.64 5.14 7.17
C THR A 241 -12.34 4.06 7.99
N VAL A 242 -13.53 4.33 8.51
CA VAL A 242 -14.33 3.33 9.25
C VAL A 242 -14.69 2.15 8.34
N ALA A 243 -15.19 2.42 7.13
CA ALA A 243 -15.53 1.38 6.17
C ALA A 243 -14.31 0.56 5.74
N HIS A 244 -13.20 1.24 5.45
CA HIS A 244 -11.92 0.63 5.15
C HIS A 244 -11.46 -0.30 6.28
N SER A 245 -11.51 0.17 7.52
CA SER A 245 -11.14 -0.63 8.71
C SER A 245 -11.99 -1.89 8.85
N VAL A 246 -13.29 -1.80 8.58
CA VAL A 246 -14.21 -2.94 8.66
C VAL A 246 -13.83 -4.00 7.64
N THR A 247 -13.68 -3.65 6.37
CA THR A 247 -13.37 -4.64 5.33
C THR A 247 -11.94 -5.16 5.43
N LEU A 248 -10.97 -4.33 5.78
CA LEU A 248 -9.60 -4.76 6.06
C LEU A 248 -9.59 -5.81 7.19
N THR A 249 -10.31 -5.54 8.29
CA THR A 249 -10.41 -6.48 9.41
C THR A 249 -11.07 -7.80 9.00
N LEU A 250 -12.16 -7.75 8.24
CA LEU A 250 -12.84 -8.95 7.76
C LEU A 250 -11.96 -9.78 6.83
N ALA A 251 -11.22 -9.12 5.94
CA ALA A 251 -10.38 -9.79 4.96
C ALA A 251 -9.12 -10.42 5.58
N VAL A 252 -8.43 -9.71 6.49
CA VAL A 252 -7.27 -10.26 7.22
C VAL A 252 -7.64 -11.48 8.08
N ASN A 253 -8.87 -11.52 8.60
CA ASN A 253 -9.39 -12.71 9.33
C ASN A 253 -9.93 -13.82 8.40
N GLY A 254 -9.77 -13.70 7.08
CA GLY A 254 -10.20 -14.71 6.11
C GLY A 254 -11.71 -14.80 5.90
N LEU A 255 -12.50 -13.86 6.46
CA LEU A 255 -13.96 -13.85 6.32
C LEU A 255 -14.42 -13.34 4.95
N VAL A 256 -13.59 -12.55 4.29
CA VAL A 256 -13.81 -12.03 2.92
C VAL A 256 -12.53 -12.24 2.14
N ASN A 257 -12.60 -13.02 1.07
CA ASN A 257 -11.48 -13.21 0.15
C ASN A 257 -11.98 -12.99 -1.27
N LEU A 258 -11.46 -11.95 -1.92
CA LEU A 258 -11.78 -11.61 -3.31
C LEU A 258 -10.49 -11.58 -4.13
N PRO A 259 -10.56 -12.04 -5.41
CA PRO A 259 -9.41 -11.93 -6.30
C PRO A 259 -8.93 -10.49 -6.40
N SER A 260 -7.61 -10.27 -6.29
CA SER A 260 -6.95 -8.94 -6.36
C SER A 260 -7.44 -8.12 -7.54
N ARG A 261 -7.57 -8.75 -8.71
CA ARG A 261 -8.02 -8.12 -9.95
C ARG A 261 -9.42 -7.50 -9.84
N LEU A 262 -10.34 -8.18 -9.13
CA LEU A 262 -11.68 -7.68 -8.87
C LEU A 262 -11.64 -6.46 -7.93
N VAL A 263 -10.85 -6.55 -6.88
CA VAL A 263 -10.68 -5.46 -5.90
C VAL A 263 -10.08 -4.22 -6.56
N GLU A 264 -9.00 -4.38 -7.31
CA GLU A 264 -8.32 -3.28 -7.99
C GLU A 264 -9.21 -2.63 -9.07
N SER A 265 -9.97 -3.45 -9.83
CA SER A 265 -10.96 -2.94 -10.79
C SER A 265 -12.07 -2.17 -10.09
N GLY A 266 -12.53 -2.68 -8.93
CA GLY A 266 -13.51 -2.00 -8.07
C GLY A 266 -13.00 -0.66 -7.55
N ILE A 267 -11.75 -0.59 -7.10
CA ILE A 267 -11.09 0.65 -6.67
C ILE A 267 -11.06 1.66 -7.83
N ALA A 268 -10.56 1.28 -9.01
CA ALA A 268 -10.54 2.14 -10.18
C ALA A 268 -11.94 2.66 -10.58
N LEU A 269 -12.94 1.78 -10.49
CA LEU A 269 -14.34 2.14 -10.77
C LEU A 269 -14.86 3.18 -9.76
N THR A 270 -14.51 3.08 -8.47
CA THR A 270 -14.94 4.07 -7.46
C THR A 270 -14.37 5.46 -7.71
N VAL A 271 -13.09 5.54 -8.14
CA VAL A 271 -12.45 6.80 -8.54
C VAL A 271 -13.15 7.39 -9.77
N LEU A 272 -13.46 6.57 -10.77
CA LEU A 272 -14.18 6.99 -11.97
C LEU A 272 -15.58 7.53 -11.63
N LEU A 273 -16.34 6.81 -10.80
CA LEU A 273 -17.67 7.25 -10.36
C LEU A 273 -17.62 8.56 -9.56
N GLY A 274 -16.60 8.73 -8.70
CA GLY A 274 -16.35 9.98 -7.99
C GLY A 274 -16.08 11.16 -8.93
N ALA A 275 -15.25 10.95 -9.94
CA ALA A 275 -14.94 11.95 -10.96
C ALA A 275 -16.18 12.29 -11.81
N LEU A 276 -16.95 11.30 -12.22
CA LEU A 276 -18.20 11.50 -12.96
C LEU A 276 -19.25 12.26 -12.15
N ASN A 277 -19.35 12.00 -10.84
CA ASN A 277 -20.25 12.74 -9.97
C ASN A 277 -19.90 14.23 -9.84
N ASN A 278 -18.63 14.60 -10.05
CA ASN A 278 -18.24 16.02 -10.07
C ASN A 278 -18.63 16.73 -11.38
N LEU A 279 -18.72 15.98 -12.48
CA LEU A 279 -19.20 16.50 -13.78
C LEU A 279 -20.71 16.49 -13.86
N PHE A 280 -21.33 15.43 -13.37
CA PHE A 280 -22.77 15.17 -13.37
C PHE A 280 -23.24 14.94 -11.92
N PRO A 281 -23.51 15.97 -11.12
CA PRO A 281 -23.78 15.87 -9.70
C PRO A 281 -25.10 15.14 -9.41
N ILE A 282 -25.04 13.80 -9.40
CA ILE A 282 -26.15 12.91 -9.08
C ILE A 282 -26.30 12.83 -7.56
N VAL A 283 -25.19 12.51 -6.86
CA VAL A 283 -25.15 12.46 -5.40
C VAL A 283 -24.69 13.81 -4.87
N ARG A 284 -25.61 14.56 -4.29
CA ARG A 284 -25.38 15.90 -3.75
C ARG A 284 -25.35 15.92 -2.24
N GLU A 285 -26.23 15.14 -1.65
CA GLU A 285 -26.36 14.95 -0.21
C GLU A 285 -25.80 13.59 0.21
N ARG A 286 -25.52 13.42 1.51
CA ARG A 286 -24.99 12.16 2.06
C ARG A 286 -23.71 11.65 1.38
N ARG A 287 -22.83 12.55 0.98
CA ARG A 287 -21.52 12.20 0.36
C ARG A 287 -20.71 11.25 1.22
N TRP A 288 -20.88 11.33 2.55
CA TRP A 288 -20.28 10.42 3.50
C TRP A 288 -20.72 8.96 3.29
N ALA A 289 -21.97 8.72 2.87
CA ALA A 289 -22.46 7.36 2.63
C ALA A 289 -21.83 6.74 1.36
N VAL A 290 -21.58 7.58 0.34
CA VAL A 290 -20.84 7.15 -0.85
C VAL A 290 -19.38 6.86 -0.50
N ALA A 291 -18.73 7.73 0.29
CA ALA A 291 -17.37 7.51 0.77
C ALA A 291 -17.29 6.23 1.62
N PHE A 292 -18.29 5.95 2.47
CA PHE A 292 -18.38 4.70 3.22
C PHE A 292 -18.46 3.50 2.28
N ALA A 293 -19.39 3.50 1.31
CA ALA A 293 -19.53 2.39 0.36
C ALA A 293 -18.25 2.13 -0.44
N PHE A 294 -17.55 3.21 -0.83
CA PHE A 294 -16.28 3.10 -1.54
C PHE A 294 -15.14 2.64 -0.62
N GLY A 295 -15.12 3.10 0.63
CA GLY A 295 -14.17 2.64 1.65
C GLY A 295 -14.22 1.13 1.89
N LEU A 296 -15.41 0.51 1.80
CA LEU A 296 -15.56 -0.94 1.88
C LEU A 296 -14.78 -1.68 0.77
N ILE A 297 -14.69 -1.11 -0.42
CA ILE A 297 -13.93 -1.70 -1.53
C ILE A 297 -12.44 -1.47 -1.34
N HIS A 298 -12.03 -0.25 -0.97
CA HIS A 298 -10.63 0.12 -0.80
C HIS A 298 -9.95 -0.65 0.34
N GLY A 299 -10.67 -0.98 1.42
CA GLY A 299 -10.12 -1.76 2.54
C GLY A 299 -9.70 -3.18 2.17
N LEU A 300 -10.19 -3.72 1.05
CA LEU A 300 -9.77 -5.02 0.54
C LEU A 300 -8.41 -4.94 -0.19
N GLY A 301 -7.99 -3.76 -0.65
CA GLY A 301 -6.79 -3.59 -1.47
C GLY A 301 -5.47 -3.85 -0.73
N PHE A 302 -5.44 -3.69 0.60
CA PHE A 302 -4.25 -3.92 1.43
C PHE A 302 -4.36 -5.18 2.30
N ALA A 303 -5.46 -5.91 2.17
CA ALA A 303 -5.77 -7.02 3.07
C ALA A 303 -4.81 -8.21 2.91
N SER A 304 -4.38 -8.54 1.68
CA SER A 304 -3.43 -9.62 1.42
C SER A 304 -2.09 -9.36 2.11
N VAL A 305 -1.56 -8.15 1.96
CA VAL A 305 -0.28 -7.73 2.57
C VAL A 305 -0.31 -7.92 4.09
N LEU A 306 -1.39 -7.50 4.75
CA LEU A 306 -1.50 -7.61 6.19
C LEU A 306 -1.83 -9.04 6.67
N ALA A 307 -2.57 -9.84 5.87
CA ALA A 307 -2.89 -11.23 6.16
C ALA A 307 -1.62 -12.11 6.10
N ASP A 308 -0.76 -11.88 5.11
CA ASP A 308 0.46 -12.65 4.89
C ASP A 308 1.53 -12.40 5.96
N LEU A 309 1.40 -11.33 6.77
CA LEU A 309 2.19 -11.15 7.99
C LEU A 309 1.88 -12.18 9.10
N GLY A 310 0.81 -12.95 8.96
CA GLY A 310 0.47 -14.01 9.94
C GLY A 310 0.20 -13.49 11.36
N LEU A 311 -0.16 -12.22 11.51
CA LEU A 311 -0.41 -11.59 12.80
C LEU A 311 -1.67 -12.11 13.47
N HIS A 312 -1.62 -12.36 14.78
CA HIS A 312 -2.74 -12.87 15.56
C HIS A 312 -2.94 -12.05 16.85
N GLY A 313 -4.15 -12.10 17.39
CA GLY A 313 -4.47 -11.55 18.71
C GLY A 313 -4.16 -10.05 18.82
N LEU A 314 -3.39 -9.68 19.86
CA LEU A 314 -3.09 -8.28 20.15
C LEU A 314 -2.21 -7.62 19.08
N ASN A 315 -1.28 -8.36 18.47
CA ASN A 315 -0.40 -7.82 17.43
C ASN A 315 -1.18 -7.45 16.18
N LEU A 316 -2.16 -8.26 15.78
CA LEU A 316 -3.08 -7.93 14.71
C LEU A 316 -3.93 -6.70 15.05
N ALA A 317 -4.45 -6.61 16.28
CA ALA A 317 -5.22 -5.46 16.72
C ALA A 317 -4.40 -4.16 16.67
N LEU A 318 -3.14 -4.19 17.13
CA LEU A 318 -2.22 -3.05 17.07
C LEU A 318 -1.90 -2.64 15.63
N ALA A 319 -1.69 -3.63 14.74
CA ALA A 319 -1.46 -3.38 13.33
C ALA A 319 -2.67 -2.71 12.66
N LEU A 320 -3.86 -3.25 12.86
CA LEU A 320 -5.11 -2.70 12.31
C LEU A 320 -5.40 -1.28 12.84
N ILE A 321 -5.28 -1.07 14.14
CA ILE A 321 -5.51 0.26 14.76
C ILE A 321 -4.46 1.25 14.27
N GLY A 322 -3.18 0.88 14.31
CA GLY A 322 -2.09 1.74 13.87
C GLY A 322 -2.23 2.13 12.40
N PHE A 323 -2.40 1.14 11.53
CA PHE A 323 -2.54 1.37 10.10
C PHE A 323 -3.73 2.29 9.77
N ASN A 324 -4.92 2.02 10.31
CA ASN A 324 -6.10 2.85 10.04
C ASN A 324 -6.00 4.26 10.65
N ALA A 325 -5.35 4.41 11.82
CA ALA A 325 -5.02 5.73 12.35
C ALA A 325 -4.08 6.49 11.41
N GLY A 326 -3.07 5.81 10.86
CA GLY A 326 -2.16 6.36 9.86
C GLY A 326 -2.87 6.78 8.57
N VAL A 327 -3.78 5.94 8.07
CA VAL A 327 -4.64 6.26 6.91
C VAL A 327 -5.41 7.56 7.14
N GLU A 328 -6.05 7.72 8.31
CA GLU A 328 -6.80 8.95 8.62
C GLU A 328 -5.88 10.16 8.73
N VAL A 329 -4.72 10.04 9.37
CA VAL A 329 -3.72 11.10 9.44
C VAL A 329 -3.21 11.50 8.05
N GLY A 330 -2.90 10.54 7.18
CA GLY A 330 -2.48 10.79 5.79
C GLY A 330 -3.53 11.54 4.99
N GLN A 331 -4.79 11.12 5.10
CA GLN A 331 -5.91 11.82 4.45
C GLN A 331 -6.09 13.24 4.98
N LEU A 332 -6.02 13.43 6.30
CA LEU A 332 -6.13 14.76 6.93
C LEU A 332 -4.98 15.69 6.52
N ALA A 333 -3.77 15.18 6.32
CA ALA A 333 -2.66 15.96 5.81
C ALA A 333 -2.95 16.53 4.40
N ILE A 334 -3.51 15.72 3.51
CA ILE A 334 -3.94 16.17 2.16
C ILE A 334 -5.07 17.21 2.29
N VAL A 335 -6.05 16.97 3.16
CA VAL A 335 -7.17 17.90 3.40
C VAL A 335 -6.68 19.25 3.89
N LEU A 336 -5.72 19.28 4.84
CA LEU A 336 -5.16 20.49 5.41
C LEU A 336 -4.43 21.36 4.38
N VAL A 337 -3.85 20.74 3.36
CA VAL A 337 -3.21 21.47 2.25
C VAL A 337 -4.24 21.90 1.21
N PHE A 338 -5.12 21.02 0.80
CA PHE A 338 -6.03 21.25 -0.32
C PHE A 338 -7.16 22.23 0.03
N ILE A 339 -7.83 22.06 1.16
CA ILE A 339 -9.05 22.83 1.48
C ILE A 339 -8.79 24.33 1.65
N PRO A 340 -7.74 24.84 2.32
CA PRO A 340 -7.48 26.27 2.39
C PRO A 340 -7.28 26.90 1.01
N ILE A 341 -6.52 26.24 0.12
CA ILE A 341 -6.27 26.70 -1.24
C ILE A 341 -7.58 26.74 -2.04
N ALA A 342 -8.32 25.63 -2.03
CA ALA A 342 -9.60 25.51 -2.73
C ALA A 342 -10.62 26.54 -2.21
N TYR A 343 -10.67 26.76 -0.89
CA TYR A 343 -11.58 27.74 -0.27
C TYR A 343 -11.23 29.18 -0.67
N GLY A 344 -9.93 29.52 -0.73
CA GLY A 344 -9.48 30.81 -1.25
C GLY A 344 -9.88 31.06 -2.71
N LEU A 345 -9.90 30.01 -3.52
CA LEU A 345 -10.22 30.07 -4.94
C LEU A 345 -11.73 29.89 -5.28
N ARG A 346 -12.55 29.46 -4.32
CA ARG A 346 -13.95 29.02 -4.53
C ARG A 346 -14.85 30.02 -5.24
N GLU A 347 -14.61 31.33 -5.06
CA GLU A 347 -15.40 32.41 -5.67
C GLU A 347 -15.01 32.68 -7.11
N THR A 348 -13.82 32.26 -7.53
CA THR A 348 -13.32 32.51 -8.88
C THR A 348 -14.06 31.70 -9.94
N ALA A 349 -14.26 32.30 -11.10
CA ALA A 349 -14.78 31.58 -12.26
C ALA A 349 -13.82 30.47 -12.71
N PHE A 350 -12.51 30.65 -12.50
CA PHE A 350 -11.48 29.67 -12.80
C PHE A 350 -11.72 28.36 -12.02
N TYR A 351 -11.89 28.44 -10.69
CA TYR A 351 -12.11 27.24 -9.88
C TYR A 351 -13.36 26.48 -10.33
N ARG A 352 -14.50 27.16 -10.44
CA ARG A 352 -15.78 26.52 -10.70
C ARG A 352 -16.00 26.07 -12.14
N ARG A 353 -15.37 26.71 -13.14
CA ARG A 353 -15.60 26.43 -14.56
C ARG A 353 -14.43 25.75 -15.28
N ALA A 354 -13.23 25.79 -14.69
CA ALA A 354 -12.04 25.22 -15.30
C ALA A 354 -11.36 24.20 -14.38
N PHE A 355 -10.95 24.58 -13.17
CA PHE A 355 -10.15 23.74 -12.29
C PHE A 355 -10.91 22.51 -11.82
N MET A 356 -12.10 22.68 -11.24
CA MET A 356 -12.90 21.57 -10.73
C MET A 356 -13.36 20.60 -11.83
N PRO A 357 -14.02 21.03 -12.93
CA PRO A 357 -14.39 20.11 -14.00
C PRO A 357 -13.19 19.58 -14.78
N GLY A 358 -12.14 20.37 -14.99
CA GLY A 358 -10.91 19.92 -15.63
C GLY A 358 -10.20 18.83 -14.80
N GLY A 359 -10.07 19.05 -13.49
CA GLY A 359 -9.53 18.05 -12.57
C GLY A 359 -10.36 16.76 -12.57
N ALA A 360 -11.70 16.87 -12.54
CA ALA A 360 -12.58 15.71 -12.62
C ALA A 360 -12.41 14.94 -13.94
N VAL A 361 -12.24 15.64 -15.09
CA VAL A 361 -11.97 14.97 -16.38
C VAL A 361 -10.65 14.22 -16.36
N VAL A 362 -9.57 14.86 -15.90
CA VAL A 362 -8.24 14.22 -15.82
C VAL A 362 -8.28 12.98 -14.93
N ILE A 363 -8.85 13.10 -13.72
CA ILE A 363 -8.99 11.96 -12.80
C ILE A 363 -9.85 10.87 -13.43
N GLY A 364 -10.96 11.22 -14.06
CA GLY A 364 -11.85 10.26 -14.72
C GLY A 364 -11.18 9.52 -15.88
N CYS A 365 -10.39 10.19 -16.71
CA CYS A 365 -9.62 9.57 -17.79
C CYS A 365 -8.58 8.59 -17.25
N LEU A 366 -7.84 8.98 -16.20
CA LEU A 366 -6.83 8.12 -15.58
C LEU A 366 -7.47 6.90 -14.92
N ALA A 367 -8.58 7.09 -14.20
CA ALA A 367 -9.33 5.98 -13.58
C ALA A 367 -9.92 5.02 -14.63
N ALA A 368 -10.43 5.54 -15.76
CA ALA A 368 -10.91 4.72 -16.86
C ALA A 368 -9.76 3.92 -17.51
N TYR A 369 -8.60 4.52 -17.69
CA TYR A 369 -7.40 3.83 -18.18
C TYR A 369 -6.99 2.70 -17.23
N TRP A 370 -6.90 2.95 -15.93
CA TRP A 370 -6.58 1.91 -14.93
C TRP A 370 -7.63 0.78 -14.95
N LEU A 371 -8.90 1.13 -15.05
CA LEU A 371 -9.97 0.13 -15.11
C LEU A 371 -9.80 -0.78 -16.33
N THR A 372 -9.45 -0.23 -17.51
CA THR A 372 -9.24 -1.04 -18.73
C THR A 372 -8.08 -2.01 -18.58
N ILE A 373 -6.96 -1.59 -17.99
CA ILE A 373 -5.78 -2.45 -17.77
C ILE A 373 -6.09 -3.56 -16.74
N ARG A 374 -6.81 -3.22 -15.68
CA ARG A 374 -7.12 -4.17 -14.59
C ARG A 374 -8.22 -5.17 -14.98
N VAL A 375 -9.10 -4.83 -15.91
CA VAL A 375 -10.15 -5.74 -16.43
C VAL A 375 -9.65 -6.56 -17.60
N ALA A 376 -8.70 -6.08 -18.41
CA ALA A 376 -8.12 -6.82 -19.52
C ALA A 376 -7.44 -8.12 -19.04
N PRO A 377 -7.54 -9.26 -19.78
CA PRO A 377 -6.99 -10.56 -19.40
C PRO A 377 -5.46 -10.58 -19.36
#